data_0e43864b46295b30271fb3a72fa9559b
#
_entry.id   0e43864b46295b30271fb3a72fa9559b
#
_cell.length_a   1.000
_cell.length_b   1.000
_cell.length_c   1.000
_cell.angle_alpha   90.00
_cell.angle_beta   90.00
_cell.angle_gamma   90.00
#
_symmetry.space_group_name_H-M   'P 1'
#
loop_
_entity.id
_entity.type
_entity.pdbx_description
1 polymer ?
#
loop_
_entity_poly.entity_id
_entity_poly.type
_entity_poly.pdbx_seq_one_letter_code
_entity_poly.pdbx_strand_id
1 'polypeptide(L)'
;MTSPHRRMASVAITAFCVVPAAGALAAQASAATLKADRACYVNADPSQGAAMVISGAGFEPGTTVQLTGGTTFGSGVADAAGNVSIPAQAPELRTIAPASKATLLTATADNADGTQTTATVKVQSANLAVATKPGSVRNVAKQKVTFRFSGFVPGKHIFGYYLRKKVVGKTKFAKAQGPCGMLKQKALLFPGGHPKKNGYKVTFESSGTYNKNAFPRVTGMLQILHF
;
A
#
# COMPACT_ATOMS: atom_id res chain seq x y z
N MET A 1 29.69 92.66 31.05
CA MET A 1 31.13 92.45 30.81
C MET A 1 31.43 90.99 31.11
N THR A 2 31.14 90.09 30.19
CA THR A 2 31.33 88.66 30.40
C THR A 2 31.66 87.99 29.08
N SER A 3 32.90 87.45 29.05
CA SER A 3 33.50 86.78 27.92
C SER A 3 32.86 85.37 27.71
N PRO A 4 32.63 84.92 26.47
CA PRO A 4 32.20 83.56 26.26
C PRO A 4 33.37 82.64 25.90
N HIS A 5 33.50 81.55 26.65
CA HIS A 5 34.46 80.48 26.39
C HIS A 5 34.00 79.64 25.20
N ARG A 6 34.80 79.58 24.16
CA ARG A 6 34.73 78.62 23.07
C ARG A 6 35.16 77.23 23.57
N ARG A 7 34.29 76.25 23.56
CA ARG A 7 34.64 74.83 23.75
C ARG A 7 34.84 74.20 22.37
N MET A 8 36.03 73.70 22.11
CA MET A 8 36.34 72.88 20.97
C MET A 8 35.81 71.46 21.21
N ALA A 9 34.96 70.96 20.32
CA ALA A 9 34.47 69.58 20.35
C ALA A 9 35.43 68.75 19.48
N SER A 10 36.13 67.80 20.10
CA SER A 10 36.92 66.79 19.43
C SER A 10 36.00 65.73 18.84
N VAL A 11 36.01 65.57 17.52
CA VAL A 11 35.30 64.48 16.82
C VAL A 11 36.22 63.27 16.82
N ALA A 12 35.87 62.24 17.59
CA ALA A 12 36.52 60.95 17.52
C ALA A 12 35.86 60.14 16.40
N ILE A 13 36.61 59.88 15.35
CA ILE A 13 36.15 58.95 14.26
C ILE A 13 36.44 57.52 14.71
N THR A 14 35.39 56.83 15.14
CA THR A 14 35.48 55.41 15.43
C THR A 14 35.25 54.59 14.12
N ALA A 15 36.34 54.00 13.59
CA ALA A 15 36.28 53.11 12.46
C ALA A 15 35.62 51.81 12.89
N PHE A 16 34.38 51.57 12.45
CA PHE A 16 33.71 50.30 12.58
C PHE A 16 34.28 49.31 11.55
N CYS A 17 35.10 48.38 11.99
CA CYS A 17 35.41 47.17 11.20
C CYS A 17 34.18 46.27 11.12
N VAL A 18 33.47 46.33 10.00
CA VAL A 18 32.44 45.35 9.69
C VAL A 18 33.14 44.04 9.29
N VAL A 19 33.24 43.10 10.22
CA VAL A 19 33.61 41.72 9.91
C VAL A 19 32.41 41.09 9.25
N PRO A 20 32.46 40.62 7.97
CA PRO A 20 31.40 39.84 7.41
C PRO A 20 31.35 38.50 8.17
N ALA A 21 30.38 38.32 9.05
CA ALA A 21 30.03 37.02 9.57
C ALA A 21 29.55 36.19 8.38
N ALA A 22 30.45 35.38 7.80
CA ALA A 22 30.07 34.30 6.93
C ALA A 22 29.22 33.34 7.78
N GLY A 23 27.91 33.59 7.81
CA GLY A 23 26.94 32.70 8.40
C GLY A 23 27.02 31.38 7.61
N ALA A 24 27.70 30.40 8.16
CA ALA A 24 27.53 29.03 7.74
C ALA A 24 26.05 28.72 7.92
N LEU A 25 25.27 28.74 6.83
CA LEU A 25 23.96 28.16 6.78
C LEU A 25 24.18 26.65 7.05
N ALA A 26 24.10 26.27 8.33
CA ALA A 26 23.99 24.88 8.69
C ALA A 26 22.73 24.39 7.97
N ALA A 27 22.92 23.69 6.87
CA ALA A 27 21.84 22.97 6.19
C ALA A 27 21.22 22.09 7.26
N GLN A 28 20.01 22.40 7.70
CA GLN A 28 19.27 21.56 8.59
C GLN A 28 19.11 20.24 7.85
N ALA A 29 19.78 19.20 8.30
CA ALA A 29 19.62 17.86 7.79
C ALA A 29 18.14 17.51 7.95
N SER A 30 17.40 17.63 6.85
CA SER A 30 15.99 17.22 6.82
C SER A 30 15.98 15.71 7.07
N ALA A 31 15.23 15.27 8.07
CA ALA A 31 15.09 13.84 8.35
C ALA A 31 14.59 13.14 7.08
N ALA A 32 15.25 12.07 6.69
CA ALA A 32 14.87 11.31 5.51
C ALA A 32 13.44 10.74 5.67
N THR A 33 12.68 10.79 4.59
CA THR A 33 11.28 10.35 4.55
C THR A 33 11.04 9.37 3.42
N LEU A 34 10.06 8.48 3.61
CA LEU A 34 9.62 7.52 2.58
C LEU A 34 8.11 7.60 2.37
N LYS A 35 7.70 7.33 1.14
CA LYS A 35 6.29 7.26 0.75
C LYS A 35 6.08 6.12 -0.25
N ALA A 36 5.03 5.32 -0.03
CA ALA A 36 4.58 4.31 -0.98
C ALA A 36 3.64 4.93 -2.03
N ASP A 37 3.71 4.46 -3.27
CA ASP A 37 2.87 4.93 -4.39
C ASP A 37 1.38 4.54 -4.23
N ARG A 38 1.08 3.54 -3.39
CA ARG A 38 -0.29 3.06 -3.15
C ARG A 38 -0.57 2.83 -1.67
N ALA A 39 -1.85 2.94 -1.30
CA ALA A 39 -2.31 2.65 0.06
C ALA A 39 -2.37 1.15 0.37
N CYS A 40 -2.48 0.28 -0.63
CA CYS A 40 -2.41 -1.18 -0.52
C CYS A 40 -1.96 -1.82 -1.82
N TYR A 41 -1.17 -2.88 -1.70
CA TYR A 41 -0.68 -3.71 -2.80
C TYR A 41 -1.39 -5.06 -2.76
N VAL A 42 -2.05 -5.40 -3.87
CA VAL A 42 -2.81 -6.64 -3.99
C VAL A 42 -1.98 -7.67 -4.75
N ASN A 43 -1.54 -8.70 -4.06
CA ASN A 43 -0.81 -9.83 -4.63
C ASN A 43 -1.81 -10.78 -5.30
N ALA A 44 -1.77 -10.86 -6.62
CA ALA A 44 -2.61 -11.78 -7.39
C ALA A 44 -2.18 -13.23 -7.17
N ASP A 45 -0.88 -13.46 -6.99
CA ASP A 45 -0.26 -14.72 -6.58
C ASP A 45 0.25 -14.56 -5.14
N PRO A 46 -0.09 -15.47 -4.20
CA PRO A 46 0.36 -15.39 -2.81
C PRO A 46 1.88 -15.56 -2.64
N SER A 47 2.56 -16.12 -3.63
CA SER A 47 4.02 -16.30 -3.66
C SER A 47 4.78 -15.17 -4.34
N GLN A 48 4.07 -14.18 -4.88
CA GLN A 48 4.67 -13.03 -5.57
C GLN A 48 4.10 -11.74 -5.03
N GLY A 49 4.99 -10.82 -4.64
CA GLY A 49 4.61 -9.47 -4.28
C GLY A 49 4.15 -8.66 -5.50
N ALA A 50 3.14 -7.83 -5.34
CA ALA A 50 2.76 -6.86 -6.36
C ALA A 50 3.88 -5.83 -6.56
N ALA A 51 4.10 -5.39 -7.80
CA ALA A 51 5.05 -4.33 -8.08
C ALA A 51 4.67 -3.05 -7.32
N MET A 52 5.66 -2.41 -6.69
CA MET A 52 5.52 -1.16 -5.96
C MET A 52 6.70 -0.23 -6.23
N VAL A 53 6.49 1.06 -5.98
CA VAL A 53 7.54 2.08 -5.98
C VAL A 53 7.50 2.79 -4.64
N ILE A 54 8.65 2.87 -3.98
CA ILE A 54 8.84 3.66 -2.77
C ILE A 54 9.65 4.91 -3.17
N SER A 55 9.06 6.08 -2.97
CA SER A 55 9.75 7.35 -3.14
C SER A 55 10.30 7.83 -1.80
N GLY A 56 11.49 8.41 -1.81
CA GLY A 56 12.12 8.97 -0.62
C GLY A 56 12.72 10.33 -0.89
N ALA A 57 12.98 11.08 0.17
CA ALA A 57 13.66 12.36 0.13
C ALA A 57 14.53 12.54 1.39
N GLY A 58 15.55 13.43 1.32
CA GLY A 58 16.44 13.73 2.44
C GLY A 58 17.62 12.77 2.57
N PHE A 59 17.96 12.03 1.51
CA PHE A 59 19.18 11.21 1.40
C PHE A 59 20.34 12.04 0.84
N GLU A 60 21.58 11.65 1.13
CA GLU A 60 22.74 12.31 0.54
C GLU A 60 22.79 12.05 -0.98
N PRO A 61 22.96 13.10 -1.81
CA PRO A 61 23.05 12.94 -3.26
C PRO A 61 24.12 11.94 -3.70
N GLY A 62 23.75 11.08 -4.66
CA GLY A 62 24.65 10.05 -5.21
C GLY A 62 24.78 8.79 -4.36
N THR A 63 24.24 8.75 -3.14
CA THR A 63 24.28 7.54 -2.30
C THR A 63 23.31 6.47 -2.80
N THR A 64 23.69 5.20 -2.62
CA THR A 64 22.79 4.07 -2.86
C THR A 64 21.92 3.83 -1.64
N VAL A 65 20.62 3.95 -1.82
CA VAL A 65 19.61 3.68 -0.79
C VAL A 65 19.10 2.25 -0.94
N GLN A 66 19.24 1.44 0.10
CA GLN A 66 18.76 0.07 0.14
C GLN A 66 17.46 -0.02 0.91
N LEU A 67 16.44 -0.65 0.33
CA LEU A 67 15.14 -0.89 0.95
C LEU A 67 15.02 -2.35 1.38
N THR A 68 14.65 -2.57 2.65
CA THR A 68 14.47 -3.91 3.21
C THR A 68 13.23 -3.97 4.11
N GLY A 69 12.66 -5.16 4.28
CA GLY A 69 11.56 -5.41 5.23
C GLY A 69 10.67 -6.58 4.81
N GLY A 70 10.48 -7.55 5.69
CA GLY A 70 9.76 -8.79 5.37
C GLY A 70 10.45 -9.55 4.25
N THR A 71 9.75 -9.77 3.12
CA THR A 71 10.30 -10.39 1.89
C THR A 71 10.66 -9.35 0.82
N THR A 72 10.64 -8.07 1.17
CA THR A 72 10.89 -6.97 0.25
C THR A 72 12.35 -6.58 0.25
N PHE A 73 12.90 -6.44 -0.96
CA PHE A 73 14.22 -5.88 -1.24
C PHE A 73 14.13 -4.95 -2.44
N GLY A 74 14.92 -3.88 -2.43
CA GLY A 74 15.03 -2.95 -3.53
C GLY A 74 16.17 -1.98 -3.30
N SER A 75 16.59 -1.28 -4.33
CA SER A 75 17.59 -0.22 -4.22
C SER A 75 17.33 0.89 -5.25
N GLY A 76 17.85 2.06 -4.95
CA GLY A 76 17.86 3.22 -5.84
C GLY A 76 19.00 4.15 -5.48
N VAL A 77 19.34 5.05 -6.39
CA VAL A 77 20.38 6.08 -6.14
C VAL A 77 19.67 7.40 -5.90
N ALA A 78 20.10 8.13 -4.87
CA ALA A 78 19.59 9.46 -4.58
C ALA A 78 20.06 10.46 -5.65
N ASP A 79 19.14 11.27 -6.18
CA ASP A 79 19.42 12.31 -7.16
C ASP A 79 20.17 13.51 -6.51
N ALA A 80 20.50 14.52 -7.32
CA ALA A 80 21.19 15.71 -6.86
C ALA A 80 20.41 16.53 -5.80
N ALA A 81 19.09 16.31 -5.69
CA ALA A 81 18.22 16.93 -4.68
C ALA A 81 17.99 16.02 -3.46
N GLY A 82 18.62 14.83 -3.41
CA GLY A 82 18.46 13.86 -2.34
C GLY A 82 17.15 13.06 -2.40
N ASN A 83 16.48 13.04 -3.55
CA ASN A 83 15.30 12.19 -3.76
C ASN A 83 15.71 10.83 -4.31
N VAL A 84 14.95 9.80 -3.96
CA VAL A 84 15.16 8.45 -4.46
C VAL A 84 13.84 7.82 -4.90
N SER A 85 13.89 7.00 -5.95
CA SER A 85 12.79 6.15 -6.38
C SER A 85 13.26 4.70 -6.40
N ILE A 86 12.65 3.86 -5.58
CA ILE A 86 13.07 2.47 -5.37
C ILE A 86 11.98 1.54 -5.88
N PRO A 87 12.17 0.91 -7.05
CA PRO A 87 11.30 -0.16 -7.51
C PRO A 87 11.53 -1.41 -6.65
N ALA A 88 10.43 -2.02 -6.22
CA ALA A 88 10.48 -3.21 -5.38
C ALA A 88 9.22 -4.06 -5.57
N GLN A 89 9.16 -5.18 -4.86
CA GLN A 89 7.95 -5.99 -4.74
C GLN A 89 7.37 -5.85 -3.33
N ALA A 90 6.05 -5.73 -3.24
CA ALA A 90 5.35 -5.66 -1.98
C ALA A 90 5.54 -6.97 -1.17
N PRO A 91 5.48 -6.92 0.17
CA PRO A 91 5.65 -8.10 0.99
C PRO A 91 4.66 -9.21 0.64
N GLU A 92 5.18 -10.43 0.48
CA GLU A 92 4.37 -11.63 0.26
C GLU A 92 3.59 -12.01 1.51
N LEU A 93 2.41 -12.59 1.31
CA LEU A 93 1.58 -13.08 2.42
C LEU A 93 1.67 -14.59 2.63
N ARG A 94 2.12 -15.33 1.60
CA ARG A 94 2.30 -16.80 1.60
C ARG A 94 1.08 -17.55 2.12
N THR A 95 -0.12 -17.03 1.83
CA THR A 95 -1.39 -17.66 2.17
C THR A 95 -2.39 -17.50 1.04
N ILE A 96 -3.16 -18.56 0.78
CA ILE A 96 -4.27 -18.55 -0.17
C ILE A 96 -5.58 -18.06 0.45
N ALA A 97 -5.62 -17.95 1.78
CA ALA A 97 -6.80 -17.42 2.50
C ALA A 97 -6.85 -15.89 2.40
N PRO A 98 -8.05 -15.27 2.42
CA PRO A 98 -8.19 -13.83 2.48
C PRO A 98 -7.43 -13.24 3.67
N ALA A 99 -6.43 -12.43 3.37
CA ALA A 99 -5.56 -11.82 4.36
C ALA A 99 -5.05 -10.44 3.91
N SER A 100 -4.72 -9.60 4.88
CA SER A 100 -3.91 -8.40 4.67
C SER A 100 -2.94 -8.23 5.83
N LYS A 101 -1.78 -7.66 5.54
CA LYS A 101 -0.72 -7.43 6.53
C LYS A 101 -0.05 -6.09 6.28
N ALA A 102 0.19 -5.35 7.34
CA ALA A 102 1.05 -4.17 7.31
C ALA A 102 2.48 -4.59 7.64
N THR A 103 3.44 -4.16 6.84
CA THR A 103 4.87 -4.40 7.02
C THR A 103 5.59 -3.07 7.07
N LEU A 104 6.50 -2.91 8.02
CA LEU A 104 7.41 -1.78 8.08
C LEU A 104 8.59 -2.08 7.15
N LEU A 105 8.84 -1.18 6.20
CA LEU A 105 10.02 -1.20 5.35
C LEU A 105 10.98 -0.13 5.84
N THR A 106 12.26 -0.43 5.81
CA THR A 106 13.34 0.49 6.18
C THR A 106 14.24 0.71 4.97
N ALA A 107 14.48 1.97 4.65
CA ALA A 107 15.52 2.37 3.72
C ALA A 107 16.75 2.82 4.49
N THR A 108 17.93 2.39 4.04
CA THR A 108 19.24 2.76 4.62
C THR A 108 20.17 3.23 3.51
N ALA A 109 20.95 4.26 3.80
CA ALA A 109 22.01 4.74 2.93
C ALA A 109 23.24 5.07 3.78
N ASP A 110 24.42 4.64 3.35
CA ASP A 110 25.69 5.01 3.97
C ASP A 110 26.17 6.31 3.32
N ASN A 111 26.36 7.34 4.12
CA ASN A 111 26.79 8.67 3.69
C ASN A 111 28.32 8.71 3.52
N ALA A 112 28.82 9.70 2.77
CA ALA A 112 30.23 9.85 2.52
C ALA A 112 31.05 10.13 3.80
N ASP A 113 30.45 10.71 4.83
CA ASP A 113 31.07 10.95 6.14
C ASP A 113 31.11 9.73 7.06
N GLY A 114 30.67 8.56 6.59
CA GLY A 114 30.59 7.32 7.35
C GLY A 114 29.35 7.21 8.27
N THR A 115 28.47 8.20 8.29
CA THR A 115 27.19 8.10 8.99
C THR A 115 26.17 7.33 8.15
N GLN A 116 25.08 6.88 8.79
CA GLN A 116 23.99 6.19 8.10
C GLN A 116 22.70 7.02 8.18
N THR A 117 22.07 7.24 7.02
CA THR A 117 20.72 7.81 6.94
C THR A 117 19.70 6.68 6.87
N THR A 118 18.67 6.74 7.72
CA THR A 118 17.59 5.74 7.74
C THR A 118 16.22 6.41 7.67
N ALA A 119 15.29 5.77 6.96
CA ALA A 119 13.89 6.18 6.92
C ALA A 119 12.99 4.95 6.89
N THR A 120 11.74 5.08 7.36
CA THR A 120 10.79 3.98 7.40
C THR A 120 9.46 4.34 6.74
N VAL A 121 8.80 3.33 6.17
CA VAL A 121 7.44 3.46 5.64
C VAL A 121 6.63 2.20 5.94
N LYS A 122 5.38 2.39 6.36
CA LYS A 122 4.44 1.29 6.56
C LYS A 122 3.71 0.99 5.26
N VAL A 123 3.90 -0.21 4.74
CA VAL A 123 3.27 -0.70 3.52
C VAL A 123 2.22 -1.74 3.87
N GLN A 124 1.04 -1.65 3.25
CA GLN A 124 -0.01 -2.65 3.42
C GLN A 124 -0.12 -3.53 2.19
N SER A 125 -0.07 -4.84 2.39
CA SER A 125 -0.27 -5.86 1.34
C SER A 125 -1.52 -6.68 1.64
N ALA A 126 -2.19 -7.15 0.58
CA ALA A 126 -3.28 -8.13 0.66
C ALA A 126 -3.13 -9.14 -0.47
N ASN A 127 -3.58 -10.37 -0.24
CA ASN A 127 -3.75 -11.31 -1.35
C ASN A 127 -5.12 -11.13 -2.02
N LEU A 128 -5.21 -11.46 -3.29
CA LEU A 128 -6.49 -11.54 -3.99
C LEU A 128 -7.11 -12.91 -3.72
N ALA A 129 -8.05 -12.97 -2.78
CA ALA A 129 -8.61 -14.23 -2.33
C ALA A 129 -10.08 -14.16 -1.92
N VAL A 130 -10.74 -15.31 -2.00
CA VAL A 130 -12.09 -15.55 -1.47
C VAL A 130 -12.09 -16.87 -0.72
N ALA A 131 -12.63 -16.85 0.48
CA ALA A 131 -12.85 -18.07 1.26
C ALA A 131 -14.26 -18.11 1.83
N THR A 132 -14.77 -19.32 1.98
CA THR A 132 -16.00 -19.59 2.72
C THR A 132 -15.66 -20.43 3.94
N LYS A 133 -16.32 -20.14 5.07
CA LYS A 133 -16.27 -21.07 6.19
C LYS A 133 -17.31 -22.17 5.90
N PRO A 134 -16.87 -23.43 5.68
CA PRO A 134 -17.79 -24.53 5.47
C PRO A 134 -18.64 -24.72 6.73
N GLY A 135 -19.96 -24.92 6.56
CA GLY A 135 -20.84 -25.45 7.57
C GLY A 135 -21.35 -26.79 7.08
N SER A 136 -21.97 -27.60 7.91
CA SER A 136 -22.68 -28.81 7.46
C SER A 136 -23.79 -28.40 6.48
N VAL A 137 -23.65 -28.77 5.22
CA VAL A 137 -24.54 -28.32 4.16
C VAL A 137 -25.66 -29.37 3.98
N ARG A 138 -26.75 -29.26 4.74
CA ARG A 138 -27.93 -30.13 4.57
C ARG A 138 -28.83 -29.66 3.43
N ASN A 139 -28.88 -28.34 3.15
CA ASN A 139 -29.71 -27.81 2.07
C ASN A 139 -29.01 -26.60 1.41
N VAL A 140 -28.35 -26.82 0.29
CA VAL A 140 -27.53 -25.82 -0.43
C VAL A 140 -28.38 -24.62 -0.86
N ALA A 141 -29.64 -24.79 -1.22
CA ALA A 141 -30.51 -23.71 -1.69
C ALA A 141 -30.85 -22.68 -0.60
N LYS A 142 -30.86 -23.10 0.67
CA LYS A 142 -31.20 -22.26 1.82
C LYS A 142 -29.98 -21.95 2.69
N GLN A 143 -28.82 -22.55 2.39
CA GLN A 143 -27.63 -22.43 3.21
C GLN A 143 -26.99 -21.04 3.06
N LYS A 144 -26.91 -20.29 4.16
CA LYS A 144 -26.09 -19.09 4.27
C LYS A 144 -24.72 -19.45 4.84
N VAL A 145 -23.66 -19.07 4.14
CA VAL A 145 -22.27 -19.23 4.59
C VAL A 145 -21.61 -17.87 4.75
N THR A 146 -20.55 -17.81 5.53
CA THR A 146 -19.75 -16.59 5.66
C THR A 146 -18.68 -16.57 4.58
N PHE A 147 -18.79 -15.63 3.67
CA PHE A 147 -17.74 -15.29 2.70
C PHE A 147 -16.75 -14.31 3.32
N ARG A 148 -15.49 -14.51 3.03
CA ARG A 148 -14.41 -13.57 3.30
C ARG A 148 -13.71 -13.24 2.00
N PHE A 149 -13.44 -11.97 1.78
CA PHE A 149 -12.83 -11.44 0.57
C PHE A 149 -11.64 -10.56 0.94
N SER A 150 -10.62 -10.55 0.08
CA SER A 150 -9.48 -9.62 0.14
C SER A 150 -9.02 -9.28 -1.28
N GLY A 151 -8.42 -8.09 -1.44
CA GLY A 151 -7.84 -7.65 -2.70
C GLY A 151 -8.84 -7.15 -3.75
N PHE A 152 -10.09 -6.93 -3.39
CA PHE A 152 -11.09 -6.36 -4.29
C PHE A 152 -11.02 -4.83 -4.32
N VAL A 153 -11.67 -4.22 -5.33
CA VAL A 153 -11.64 -2.75 -5.50
C VAL A 153 -12.34 -2.06 -4.34
N PRO A 154 -11.66 -1.24 -3.53
CA PRO A 154 -12.27 -0.51 -2.42
C PRO A 154 -13.48 0.33 -2.85
N GLY A 155 -14.53 0.34 -2.05
CA GLY A 155 -15.77 1.08 -2.32
C GLY A 155 -16.67 0.50 -3.42
N LYS A 156 -16.24 -0.54 -4.14
CA LYS A 156 -17.06 -1.24 -5.14
C LYS A 156 -17.76 -2.45 -4.54
N HIS A 157 -18.95 -2.77 -5.04
CA HIS A 157 -19.63 -4.01 -4.72
C HIS A 157 -18.86 -5.20 -5.28
N ILE A 158 -18.89 -6.32 -4.55
CA ILE A 158 -18.40 -7.61 -5.05
C ILE A 158 -19.60 -8.38 -5.61
N PHE A 159 -19.41 -9.01 -6.75
CA PHE A 159 -20.43 -9.87 -7.39
C PHE A 159 -19.88 -11.28 -7.54
N GLY A 160 -20.68 -12.27 -7.15
CA GLY A 160 -20.41 -13.69 -7.38
C GLY A 160 -21.26 -14.18 -8.54
N TYR A 161 -20.64 -14.76 -9.56
CA TYR A 161 -21.29 -15.34 -10.72
C TYR A 161 -21.12 -16.85 -10.70
N TYR A 162 -22.24 -17.58 -10.81
CA TYR A 162 -22.27 -19.03 -10.82
C TYR A 162 -22.50 -19.49 -12.26
N LEU A 163 -21.54 -20.24 -12.79
CA LEU A 163 -21.51 -20.61 -14.20
C LEU A 163 -21.53 -22.13 -14.37
N ARG A 164 -22.25 -22.57 -15.41
CA ARG A 164 -22.13 -23.88 -16.05
C ARG A 164 -21.65 -23.64 -17.49
N LYS A 165 -22.54 -23.70 -18.49
CA LYS A 165 -22.27 -23.22 -19.86
C LYS A 165 -22.49 -21.71 -19.97
N LYS A 166 -23.39 -21.17 -19.15
CA LYS A 166 -23.72 -19.72 -19.03
C LYS A 166 -23.84 -19.33 -17.55
N VAL A 167 -24.00 -18.05 -17.26
CA VAL A 167 -24.32 -17.57 -15.90
C VAL A 167 -25.71 -18.09 -15.52
N VAL A 168 -25.78 -18.84 -14.43
CA VAL A 168 -27.02 -19.46 -13.91
C VAL A 168 -27.44 -18.88 -12.55
N GLY A 169 -26.58 -18.05 -11.93
CA GLY A 169 -26.87 -17.36 -10.69
C GLY A 169 -25.92 -16.20 -10.47
N LYS A 170 -26.39 -15.19 -9.74
CA LYS A 170 -25.64 -13.99 -9.38
C LYS A 170 -25.94 -13.61 -7.93
N THR A 171 -24.90 -13.32 -7.16
CA THR A 171 -25.00 -12.73 -5.82
C THR A 171 -24.32 -11.36 -5.82
N LYS A 172 -25.01 -10.35 -5.28
CA LYS A 172 -24.42 -9.05 -5.00
C LYS A 172 -24.03 -8.99 -3.52
N PHE A 173 -22.78 -8.78 -3.25
CA PHE A 173 -22.23 -8.53 -1.91
C PHE A 173 -22.14 -7.03 -1.63
N ALA A 174 -21.89 -6.67 -0.37
CA ALA A 174 -21.62 -5.30 0.03
C ALA A 174 -20.36 -4.75 -0.66
N LYS A 175 -20.09 -3.48 -0.45
CA LYS A 175 -18.87 -2.82 -0.95
C LYS A 175 -17.65 -3.32 -0.16
N ALA A 176 -16.57 -3.59 -0.87
CA ALA A 176 -15.27 -3.89 -0.28
C ALA A 176 -14.77 -2.68 0.51
N GLN A 177 -14.19 -2.90 1.68
CA GLN A 177 -13.82 -1.87 2.64
C GLN A 177 -12.31 -1.78 2.86
N GLY A 178 -11.86 -0.63 3.34
CA GLY A 178 -10.46 -0.35 3.61
C GLY A 178 -9.60 -0.32 2.34
N PRO A 179 -8.33 0.07 2.44
CA PRO A 179 -7.46 0.25 1.29
C PRO A 179 -7.20 -1.06 0.52
N CYS A 180 -7.29 -2.20 1.20
CA CYS A 180 -7.07 -3.53 0.63
C CYS A 180 -8.35 -4.25 0.18
N GLY A 181 -9.49 -3.57 0.11
CA GLY A 181 -10.73 -4.14 -0.41
C GLY A 181 -11.19 -5.40 0.31
N MET A 182 -11.26 -5.35 1.64
CA MET A 182 -11.69 -6.46 2.50
C MET A 182 -13.20 -6.50 2.65
N LEU A 183 -13.78 -7.69 2.75
CA LEU A 183 -15.19 -7.87 3.11
C LEU A 183 -15.40 -9.21 3.83
N LYS A 184 -16.25 -9.19 4.85
CA LYS A 184 -16.80 -10.39 5.50
C LYS A 184 -18.31 -10.29 5.50
N GLN A 185 -19.00 -11.21 4.82
CA GLN A 185 -20.45 -11.16 4.69
C GLN A 185 -21.06 -12.54 4.68
N LYS A 186 -22.23 -12.69 5.32
CA LYS A 186 -23.06 -13.88 5.26
C LYS A 186 -24.02 -13.79 4.06
N ALA A 187 -23.99 -14.78 3.18
CA ALA A 187 -24.84 -14.83 2.00
C ALA A 187 -25.23 -16.29 1.66
N LEU A 188 -26.21 -16.45 0.78
CA LEU A 188 -26.55 -17.78 0.27
C LEU A 188 -25.35 -18.37 -0.47
N LEU A 189 -25.06 -19.65 -0.22
CA LEU A 189 -24.01 -20.37 -0.91
C LEU A 189 -24.33 -20.50 -2.42
N PHE A 190 -25.61 -20.64 -2.76
CA PHE A 190 -26.09 -20.67 -4.14
C PHE A 190 -27.37 -19.82 -4.28
N PRO A 191 -27.35 -18.72 -5.07
CA PRO A 191 -28.49 -17.79 -5.15
C PRO A 191 -29.57 -18.20 -6.15
N GLY A 192 -29.38 -19.25 -6.93
CA GLY A 192 -30.25 -19.65 -8.05
C GLY A 192 -31.34 -20.66 -7.70
N GLY A 193 -31.80 -20.75 -6.44
CA GLY A 193 -32.80 -21.73 -6.03
C GLY A 193 -32.22 -23.15 -5.86
N HIS A 194 -32.83 -24.16 -6.47
CA HIS A 194 -32.34 -25.54 -6.37
C HIS A 194 -31.18 -25.80 -7.32
N PRO A 195 -29.94 -25.91 -6.82
CA PRO A 195 -28.79 -26.22 -7.68
C PRO A 195 -28.95 -27.65 -8.21
N LYS A 196 -28.73 -27.84 -9.49
CA LYS A 196 -28.66 -29.20 -10.08
C LYS A 196 -27.41 -29.90 -9.57
N LYS A 197 -27.46 -31.22 -9.37
CA LYS A 197 -26.30 -32.07 -9.09
C LYS A 197 -25.24 -31.81 -10.17
N ASN A 198 -24.11 -31.26 -9.84
CA ASN A 198 -22.93 -31.02 -10.70
C ASN A 198 -22.03 -29.95 -10.11
N GLY A 199 -20.87 -29.73 -10.76
CA GLY A 199 -19.96 -28.64 -10.48
C GLY A 199 -20.42 -27.31 -11.09
N TYR A 200 -20.19 -26.24 -10.37
CA TYR A 200 -20.36 -24.87 -10.82
C TYR A 200 -19.01 -24.14 -10.73
N LYS A 201 -18.64 -23.47 -11.79
CA LYS A 201 -17.56 -22.47 -11.73
C LYS A 201 -18.11 -21.23 -11.05
N VAL A 202 -17.51 -20.79 -9.97
CA VAL A 202 -17.90 -19.57 -9.27
C VAL A 202 -16.81 -18.54 -9.48
N THR A 203 -17.20 -17.35 -9.96
CA THR A 203 -16.30 -16.25 -10.20
C THR A 203 -16.74 -15.05 -9.40
N PHE A 204 -15.80 -14.42 -8.67
CA PHE A 204 -16.01 -13.19 -7.92
C PHE A 204 -15.25 -12.05 -8.57
N GLU A 205 -15.92 -10.92 -8.77
CA GLU A 205 -15.36 -9.72 -9.41
C GLU A 205 -16.08 -8.46 -8.94
N SER A 206 -15.52 -7.27 -9.21
CA SER A 206 -16.12 -5.98 -8.85
C SER A 206 -17.04 -5.41 -9.95
N SER A 207 -17.23 -6.12 -11.07
CA SER A 207 -18.11 -5.71 -12.17
C SER A 207 -19.55 -6.16 -11.93
N GLY A 208 -20.50 -5.27 -12.16
CA GLY A 208 -21.93 -5.58 -12.10
C GLY A 208 -22.45 -6.47 -13.23
N THR A 209 -21.68 -6.61 -14.31
CA THR A 209 -21.92 -7.53 -15.44
C THR A 209 -20.75 -8.48 -15.54
N TYR A 210 -21.05 -9.80 -15.73
CA TYR A 210 -19.99 -10.80 -15.86
C TYR A 210 -19.02 -10.46 -16.98
N ASN A 211 -17.74 -10.34 -16.64
CA ASN A 211 -16.68 -10.04 -17.59
C ASN A 211 -15.50 -10.99 -17.36
N LYS A 212 -15.22 -11.87 -18.34
CA LYS A 212 -14.11 -12.83 -18.27
C LYS A 212 -12.72 -12.20 -18.13
N ASN A 213 -12.59 -10.92 -18.47
CA ASN A 213 -11.36 -10.15 -18.38
C ASN A 213 -11.34 -9.15 -17.21
N ALA A 214 -12.35 -9.21 -16.29
CA ALA A 214 -12.39 -8.33 -15.13
C ALA A 214 -11.17 -8.56 -14.21
N PHE A 215 -10.64 -7.48 -13.66
CA PHE A 215 -9.64 -7.51 -12.59
C PHE A 215 -10.07 -6.52 -11.48
N PRO A 216 -9.96 -6.87 -10.23
CA PRO A 216 -9.56 -8.17 -9.65
C PRO A 216 -10.65 -9.25 -9.85
N ARG A 217 -10.21 -10.49 -10.03
CA ARG A 217 -11.08 -11.64 -10.25
C ARG A 217 -10.55 -12.89 -9.56
N VAL A 218 -11.43 -13.58 -8.83
CA VAL A 218 -11.13 -14.88 -8.21
C VAL A 218 -12.09 -15.91 -8.77
N THR A 219 -11.59 -17.06 -9.17
CA THR A 219 -12.40 -18.17 -9.69
C THR A 219 -12.15 -19.42 -8.88
N GLY A 220 -13.22 -20.13 -8.52
CA GLY A 220 -13.19 -21.42 -7.84
C GLY A 220 -14.25 -22.37 -8.39
N MET A 221 -14.24 -23.61 -7.91
CA MET A 221 -15.22 -24.62 -8.23
C MET A 221 -16.10 -24.89 -7.00
N LEU A 222 -17.41 -24.89 -7.18
CA LEU A 222 -18.40 -25.34 -6.21
C LEU A 222 -18.96 -26.69 -6.69
N GLN A 223 -18.64 -27.77 -5.99
CA GLN A 223 -19.21 -29.08 -6.25
C GLN A 223 -20.40 -29.32 -5.30
N ILE A 224 -21.51 -29.73 -5.85
CA ILE A 224 -22.73 -30.07 -5.10
C ILE A 224 -22.92 -31.58 -5.21
N LEU A 225 -22.61 -32.24 -4.10
CA LEU A 225 -22.82 -33.66 -3.92
C LEU A 225 -24.17 -33.86 -3.18
N HIS A 226 -25.06 -34.63 -3.75
CA HIS A 226 -26.22 -35.11 -3.03
C HIS A 226 -25.89 -36.53 -2.52
N PHE A 227 -25.91 -36.67 -1.21
CA PHE A 227 -25.88 -37.97 -0.55
C PHE A 227 -27.31 -38.42 -0.23
#